data_05645aa1575ee3d565fe3ef6ba52fe06
#
_entry.id   05645aa1575ee3d565fe3ef6ba52fe06
#
_cell.length_a   1.000
_cell.length_b   1.000
_cell.length_c   1.000
_cell.angle_alpha   90.00
_cell.angle_beta   90.00
_cell.angle_gamma   90.00
#
_symmetry.space_group_name_H-M   'P 1'
#
loop_
_entity.id
_entity.type
_entity.pdbx_description
1 polymer ?
#
loop_
_entity_poly.entity_id
_entity_poly.type
_entity_poly.pdbx_seq_one_letter_code
_entity_poly.pdbx_strand_id
1 'polypeptide(L)'
;SISPFTFLACILIKLFKKKPIIYLRSDGHEEYKAIFGYVGLSIYHIMFSILSKISSLVSCREHILNNKAGDTVAPSQITNRWLEDHKDVQINNIKLLYVGRIKKEKGIYSLLEIIKNNKTSFSLSIVGAEKNSSNTIAQDNVYVHEVENNEQNLIKHYDDHNIFVLPSYTEGHPMVLLEALARLRPVVIFKNIEHVVGNKKGIFVADRNSDSFFQTINHIKENYIHIQQEMKKNKLPTKDEFLKRFSEIITKLD
;
A
#
# COMPACT_ATOMS: atom_id res chain seq x y z
N SER A 1 4.18 -11.57 -6.28
CA SER A 1 4.49 -12.19 -7.59
C SER A 1 5.14 -13.57 -7.43
N ILE A 2 5.26 -14.32 -8.50
CA ILE A 2 5.96 -15.60 -8.57
C ILE A 2 7.45 -15.30 -8.83
N SER A 3 8.32 -15.72 -7.90
CA SER A 3 9.77 -15.69 -8.13
C SER A 3 10.25 -16.99 -8.81
N PRO A 4 11.44 -17.03 -9.43
CA PRO A 4 12.02 -18.28 -9.94
C PRO A 4 12.12 -19.37 -8.88
N PHE A 5 12.42 -19.01 -7.62
CA PHE A 5 12.45 -19.95 -6.49
C PHE A 5 11.05 -20.51 -6.19
N THR A 6 10.03 -19.66 -6.17
CA THR A 6 8.63 -20.10 -6.00
C THR A 6 8.21 -21.03 -7.12
N PHE A 7 8.60 -20.72 -8.36
CA PHE A 7 8.33 -21.57 -9.52
C PHE A 7 8.93 -22.96 -9.35
N LEU A 8 10.21 -23.06 -9.06
CA LEU A 8 10.90 -24.33 -8.84
C LEU A 8 10.32 -25.12 -7.66
N ALA A 9 10.04 -24.44 -6.54
CA ALA A 9 9.42 -25.08 -5.38
C ALA A 9 8.06 -25.71 -5.73
N CYS A 10 7.21 -25.00 -6.49
CA CYS A 10 5.91 -25.54 -6.90
C CYS A 10 6.05 -26.76 -7.83
N ILE A 11 7.03 -26.76 -8.75
CA ILE A 11 7.31 -27.93 -9.61
C ILE A 11 7.72 -29.12 -8.76
N LEU A 12 8.63 -28.92 -7.79
CA LEU A 12 9.06 -29.99 -6.87
C LEU A 12 7.87 -30.53 -6.06
N ILE A 13 7.05 -29.68 -5.46
CA ILE A 13 5.85 -30.09 -4.72
C ILE A 13 4.94 -30.94 -5.60
N LYS A 14 4.78 -30.57 -6.88
CA LYS A 14 3.97 -31.34 -7.84
C LYS A 14 4.57 -32.72 -8.13
N LEU A 15 5.91 -32.83 -8.21
CA LEU A 15 6.58 -34.13 -8.39
C LEU A 15 6.31 -35.07 -7.20
N PHE A 16 6.13 -34.57 -6.00
CA PHE A 16 5.69 -35.33 -4.82
C PHE A 16 4.17 -35.57 -4.79
N LYS A 17 3.47 -35.41 -5.91
CA LYS A 17 2.03 -35.60 -6.06
C LYS A 17 1.17 -34.71 -5.14
N LYS A 18 1.71 -33.60 -4.66
CA LYS A 18 0.97 -32.57 -3.91
C LYS A 18 0.54 -31.44 -4.84
N LYS A 19 -0.57 -30.77 -4.50
CA LYS A 19 -1.06 -29.61 -5.24
C LYS A 19 -0.67 -28.33 -4.49
N PRO A 20 0.25 -27.48 -5.01
CA PRO A 20 0.62 -26.26 -4.33
C PRO A 20 -0.51 -25.23 -4.37
N ILE A 21 -0.63 -24.43 -3.33
CA ILE A 21 -1.47 -23.22 -3.28
C ILE A 21 -0.55 -22.02 -3.37
N ILE A 22 -0.82 -21.10 -4.32
CA ILE A 22 0.00 -19.91 -4.54
C ILE A 22 -0.82 -18.66 -4.21
N TYR A 23 -0.36 -17.87 -3.23
CA TYR A 23 -0.96 -16.59 -2.92
C TYR A 23 -0.22 -15.43 -3.61
N LEU A 24 -0.88 -14.82 -4.57
CA LEU A 24 -0.37 -13.72 -5.40
C LEU A 24 -0.71 -12.37 -4.73
N ARG A 25 0.32 -11.68 -4.22
CA ARG A 25 0.17 -10.39 -3.52
C ARG A 25 0.41 -9.17 -4.40
N SER A 26 0.99 -9.36 -5.57
CA SER A 26 1.34 -8.29 -6.52
C SER A 26 1.22 -8.80 -7.95
N ASP A 27 1.07 -7.88 -8.91
CA ASP A 27 1.04 -8.20 -10.33
C ASP A 27 2.46 -8.46 -10.84
N GLY A 28 2.80 -9.74 -10.98
CA GLY A 28 4.11 -10.13 -11.46
C GLY A 28 4.36 -9.83 -12.94
N HIS A 29 3.31 -9.71 -13.77
CA HIS A 29 3.47 -9.31 -15.17
C HIS A 29 3.99 -7.87 -15.22
N GLU A 30 3.38 -6.95 -14.48
CA GLU A 30 3.82 -5.56 -14.42
C GLU A 30 5.17 -5.41 -13.71
N GLU A 31 5.42 -6.15 -12.61
CA GLU A 31 6.71 -6.11 -11.92
C GLU A 31 7.87 -6.57 -12.81
N TYR A 32 7.74 -7.73 -13.47
CA TYR A 32 8.80 -8.25 -14.32
C TYR A 32 9.02 -7.39 -15.56
N LYS A 33 7.95 -6.82 -16.11
CA LYS A 33 8.04 -5.84 -17.20
C LYS A 33 8.79 -4.58 -16.76
N ALA A 34 8.52 -4.07 -15.58
CA ALA A 34 9.18 -2.88 -15.04
C ALA A 34 10.68 -3.10 -14.77
N ILE A 35 11.07 -4.31 -14.32
CA ILE A 35 12.47 -4.62 -13.96
C ILE A 35 13.29 -5.07 -15.17
N PHE A 36 12.74 -5.94 -16.03
CA PHE A 36 13.46 -6.63 -17.09
C PHE A 36 12.88 -6.38 -18.49
N GLY A 37 11.96 -5.42 -18.64
CA GLY A 37 11.30 -5.12 -19.91
C GLY A 37 10.43 -6.27 -20.42
N TYR A 38 10.25 -6.35 -21.74
CA TYR A 38 9.41 -7.37 -22.38
C TYR A 38 9.95 -8.80 -22.22
N VAL A 39 11.25 -8.97 -22.07
CA VAL A 39 11.86 -10.29 -21.79
C VAL A 39 11.39 -10.79 -20.41
N GLY A 40 11.43 -9.94 -19.40
CA GLY A 40 10.90 -10.27 -18.08
C GLY A 40 9.42 -10.62 -18.10
N LEU A 41 8.62 -9.83 -18.83
CA LEU A 41 7.18 -10.10 -19.03
C LEU A 41 6.96 -11.51 -19.61
N SER A 42 7.71 -11.88 -20.64
CA SER A 42 7.60 -13.19 -21.30
C SER A 42 7.99 -14.34 -20.37
N ILE A 43 9.07 -14.17 -19.61
CA ILE A 43 9.52 -15.16 -18.61
C ILE A 43 8.44 -15.35 -17.54
N TYR A 44 7.91 -14.26 -16.99
CA TYR A 44 6.86 -14.34 -15.98
C TYR A 44 5.60 -15.01 -16.54
N HIS A 45 5.19 -14.65 -17.76
CA HIS A 45 4.02 -15.23 -18.41
C HIS A 45 4.14 -16.76 -18.56
N ILE A 46 5.32 -17.27 -18.93
CA ILE A 46 5.57 -18.72 -19.02
C ILE A 46 5.46 -19.36 -17.63
N MET A 47 6.15 -18.83 -16.62
CA MET A 47 6.07 -19.35 -15.24
C MET A 47 4.62 -19.37 -14.72
N PHE A 48 3.90 -18.25 -14.89
CA PHE A 48 2.51 -18.11 -14.46
C PHE A 48 1.59 -19.10 -15.18
N SER A 49 1.76 -19.26 -16.51
CA SER A 49 0.95 -20.17 -17.33
C SER A 49 1.15 -21.63 -16.92
N ILE A 50 2.36 -22.03 -16.58
CA ILE A 50 2.66 -23.38 -16.08
C ILE A 50 2.03 -23.58 -14.70
N LEU A 51 2.31 -22.66 -13.76
CA LEU A 51 1.85 -22.78 -12.38
C LEU A 51 0.32 -22.70 -12.26
N SER A 52 -0.36 -21.91 -13.08
CA SER A 52 -1.83 -21.85 -13.10
C SER A 52 -2.51 -23.18 -13.47
N LYS A 53 -1.80 -24.11 -14.11
CA LYS A 53 -2.31 -25.45 -14.45
C LYS A 53 -2.06 -26.50 -13.37
N ILE A 54 -1.03 -26.31 -12.55
CA ILE A 54 -0.58 -27.33 -11.57
C ILE A 54 -0.83 -26.93 -10.11
N SER A 55 -1.27 -25.70 -9.87
CA SER A 55 -1.52 -25.16 -8.51
C SER A 55 -2.91 -24.56 -8.39
N SER A 56 -3.38 -24.38 -7.19
CA SER A 56 -4.52 -23.52 -6.89
C SER A 56 -4.03 -22.08 -6.70
N LEU A 57 -4.69 -21.11 -7.35
CA LEU A 57 -4.33 -19.71 -7.27
C LEU A 57 -5.24 -19.00 -6.27
N VAL A 58 -4.64 -18.23 -5.39
CA VAL A 58 -5.30 -17.23 -4.54
C VAL A 58 -4.65 -15.89 -4.81
N SER A 59 -5.40 -14.82 -4.93
CA SER A 59 -4.83 -13.49 -5.18
C SER A 59 -5.41 -12.43 -4.27
N CYS A 60 -4.69 -11.32 -4.09
CA CYS A 60 -5.20 -10.16 -3.36
C CYS A 60 -6.18 -9.32 -4.18
N ARG A 61 -6.21 -9.46 -5.51
CA ARG A 61 -7.10 -8.76 -6.46
C ARG A 61 -7.37 -9.62 -7.68
N GLU A 62 -8.57 -9.51 -8.22
CA GLU A 62 -9.03 -10.32 -9.35
C GLU A 62 -8.15 -10.19 -10.60
N HIS A 63 -7.78 -8.95 -11.00
CA HIS A 63 -6.97 -8.73 -12.21
C HIS A 63 -5.62 -9.45 -12.20
N ILE A 64 -5.05 -9.73 -11.00
CA ILE A 64 -3.77 -10.45 -10.86
C ILE A 64 -3.89 -11.91 -11.32
N LEU A 65 -5.09 -12.48 -11.30
CA LEU A 65 -5.35 -13.83 -11.81
C LEU A 65 -5.26 -13.91 -13.33
N ASN A 66 -5.23 -12.79 -14.04
CA ASN A 66 -5.11 -12.73 -15.50
C ASN A 66 -6.04 -13.72 -16.20
N ASN A 67 -7.34 -13.67 -15.87
CA ASN A 67 -8.40 -14.56 -16.37
C ASN A 67 -8.21 -16.06 -16.05
N LYS A 68 -7.34 -16.42 -15.10
CA LYS A 68 -7.23 -17.79 -14.59
C LYS A 68 -8.19 -18.01 -13.43
N ALA A 69 -8.67 -19.26 -13.30
CA ALA A 69 -9.48 -19.64 -12.15
C ALA A 69 -8.68 -19.51 -10.84
N GLY A 70 -9.29 -18.94 -9.83
CA GLY A 70 -8.68 -18.75 -8.51
C GLY A 70 -9.60 -17.99 -7.57
N ASP A 71 -9.28 -18.02 -6.30
CA ASP A 71 -10.00 -17.28 -5.27
C ASP A 71 -9.34 -15.93 -5.01
N THR A 72 -10.15 -14.94 -4.57
CA THR A 72 -9.63 -13.61 -4.26
C THR A 72 -9.88 -13.28 -2.80
N VAL A 73 -8.81 -12.91 -2.10
CA VAL A 73 -8.87 -12.38 -0.73
C VAL A 73 -7.79 -11.32 -0.52
N ALA A 74 -8.23 -10.10 -0.22
CA ALA A 74 -7.35 -8.99 0.05
C ALA A 74 -6.76 -9.09 1.47
N PRO A 75 -5.42 -9.01 1.64
CA PRO A 75 -4.84 -9.03 2.97
C PRO A 75 -5.24 -7.77 3.75
N SER A 76 -5.40 -7.93 5.06
CA SER A 76 -5.53 -6.80 5.97
C SER A 76 -4.79 -7.06 7.28
N GLN A 77 -4.28 -5.99 7.88
CA GLN A 77 -3.72 -6.00 9.23
C GLN A 77 -4.50 -5.09 10.18
N ILE A 78 -5.64 -4.58 9.72
CA ILE A 78 -6.50 -3.71 10.52
C ILE A 78 -7.14 -4.54 11.62
N THR A 79 -6.74 -4.30 12.87
CA THR A 79 -7.40 -4.83 14.07
C THR A 79 -8.49 -3.87 14.52
N ASN A 80 -9.30 -4.24 15.53
CA ASN A 80 -10.31 -3.35 16.09
C ASN A 80 -9.71 -2.06 16.64
N ARG A 81 -8.48 -2.10 17.17
CA ARG A 81 -7.78 -0.91 17.66
C ARG A 81 -7.60 0.19 16.61
N TRP A 82 -7.47 -0.18 15.33
CA TRP A 82 -7.39 0.78 14.23
C TRP A 82 -8.71 1.48 13.95
N LEU A 83 -9.83 0.86 14.32
CA LEU A 83 -11.18 1.33 14.02
C LEU A 83 -11.86 2.04 15.20
N GLU A 84 -11.24 2.00 16.38
CA GLU A 84 -11.75 2.57 17.61
C GLU A 84 -10.95 3.83 18.02
N ASP A 85 -11.49 4.60 18.93
CA ASP A 85 -10.84 5.74 19.59
C ASP A 85 -10.18 6.73 18.62
N HIS A 86 -10.91 7.10 17.54
CA HIS A 86 -10.40 8.08 16.59
C HIS A 86 -10.20 9.43 17.27
N LYS A 87 -8.98 9.96 17.14
CA LYS A 87 -8.72 11.34 17.56
C LYS A 87 -9.29 12.33 16.56
N ASP A 88 -10.10 13.26 17.05
CA ASP A 88 -10.49 14.41 16.26
C ASP A 88 -9.27 15.30 16.02
N VAL A 89 -8.93 15.43 14.75
CA VAL A 89 -7.79 16.25 14.32
C VAL A 89 -8.28 17.55 13.73
N GLN A 90 -7.88 18.65 14.35
CA GLN A 90 -8.05 19.96 13.76
C GLN A 90 -6.85 20.26 12.83
N ILE A 91 -7.16 20.71 11.61
CA ILE A 91 -6.13 21.01 10.61
C ILE A 91 -5.66 22.48 10.69
N ASN A 92 -5.15 22.88 11.88
CA ASN A 92 -4.58 24.22 12.03
C ASN A 92 -3.25 24.32 11.25
N ASN A 93 -2.42 23.28 11.35
CA ASN A 93 -1.17 23.12 10.61
C ASN A 93 -1.20 21.82 9.79
N ILE A 94 -0.65 21.84 8.59
CA ILE A 94 -0.55 20.66 7.73
C ILE A 94 0.57 19.77 8.26
N LYS A 95 0.21 18.57 8.75
CA LYS A 95 1.13 17.54 9.21
C LYS A 95 0.99 16.32 8.30
N LEU A 96 1.95 16.14 7.41
CA LEU A 96 2.01 15.03 6.47
C LEU A 96 2.67 13.82 7.13
N LEU A 97 2.16 12.63 6.85
CA LEU A 97 2.75 11.36 7.28
C LEU A 97 3.03 10.49 6.05
N TYR A 98 4.21 9.90 6.02
CA TYR A 98 4.57 8.77 5.18
C TYR A 98 4.98 7.59 6.07
N VAL A 99 4.47 6.40 5.79
CA VAL A 99 4.87 5.16 6.45
C VAL A 99 5.34 4.17 5.39
N GLY A 100 6.58 3.73 5.48
CA GLY A 100 7.15 2.77 4.53
C GLY A 100 8.67 2.89 4.39
N ARG A 101 9.26 1.92 3.70
CA ARG A 101 10.71 1.89 3.46
C ARG A 101 11.16 3.07 2.60
N ILE A 102 12.34 3.62 2.90
CA ILE A 102 12.97 4.69 2.13
C ILE A 102 13.67 4.06 0.91
N LYS A 103 12.93 3.88 -0.19
CA LYS A 103 13.40 3.31 -1.45
C LYS A 103 12.90 4.10 -2.65
N LYS A 104 13.61 4.01 -3.79
CA LYS A 104 13.24 4.75 -5.01
C LYS A 104 11.84 4.41 -5.50
N GLU A 105 11.48 3.13 -5.54
CA GLU A 105 10.16 2.65 -5.97
C GLU A 105 9.02 3.13 -5.06
N LYS A 106 9.32 3.49 -3.80
CA LYS A 106 8.36 4.10 -2.86
C LYS A 106 8.20 5.61 -3.05
N GLY A 107 8.95 6.22 -3.97
CA GLY A 107 8.76 7.59 -4.42
C GLY A 107 9.08 8.67 -3.39
N ILE A 108 9.71 8.33 -2.25
CA ILE A 108 9.97 9.28 -1.16
C ILE A 108 10.89 10.42 -1.63
N TYR A 109 11.91 10.14 -2.42
CA TYR A 109 12.81 11.17 -2.94
C TYR A 109 12.10 12.14 -3.88
N SER A 110 11.16 11.64 -4.71
CA SER A 110 10.31 12.49 -5.55
C SER A 110 9.38 13.38 -4.70
N LEU A 111 8.83 12.85 -3.60
CA LEU A 111 8.03 13.67 -2.68
C LEU A 111 8.87 14.79 -2.07
N LEU A 112 10.10 14.49 -1.62
CA LEU A 112 11.01 15.48 -1.06
C LEU A 112 11.33 16.61 -2.06
N GLU A 113 11.55 16.30 -3.33
CA GLU A 113 11.74 17.32 -4.38
C GLU A 113 10.47 18.14 -4.63
N ILE A 114 9.28 17.53 -4.61
CA ILE A 114 7.99 18.22 -4.77
C ILE A 114 7.78 19.25 -3.66
N ILE A 115 8.13 18.93 -2.42
CA ILE A 115 7.89 19.78 -1.25
C ILE A 115 8.99 20.80 -0.98
N LYS A 116 10.20 20.61 -1.54
CA LYS A 116 11.42 21.35 -1.21
C LYS A 116 11.30 22.88 -1.33
N ASN A 117 10.62 23.36 -2.36
CA ASN A 117 10.54 24.78 -2.69
C ASN A 117 9.20 25.41 -2.33
N ASN A 118 8.37 24.71 -1.56
CA ASN A 118 7.05 25.26 -1.23
C ASN A 118 7.11 26.15 0.01
N LYS A 119 6.49 27.32 -0.09
CA LYS A 119 6.39 28.32 1.01
C LYS A 119 5.26 28.01 1.99
N THR A 120 4.43 27.00 1.73
CA THR A 120 3.34 26.61 2.63
C THR A 120 3.91 26.02 3.91
N SER A 121 3.43 26.46 5.05
CA SER A 121 3.83 25.88 6.34
C SER A 121 3.25 24.47 6.49
N PHE A 122 4.11 23.47 6.48
CA PHE A 122 3.78 22.06 6.73
C PHE A 122 4.93 21.36 7.43
N SER A 123 4.66 20.18 7.99
CA SER A 123 5.69 19.24 8.42
C SER A 123 5.46 17.88 7.75
N LEU A 124 6.52 17.11 7.51
CA LEU A 124 6.47 15.73 7.02
C LEU A 124 7.19 14.81 7.98
N SER A 125 6.49 13.81 8.49
CA SER A 125 7.12 12.70 9.20
C SER A 125 7.22 11.47 8.30
N ILE A 126 8.41 10.87 8.27
CA ILE A 126 8.75 9.67 7.52
C ILE A 126 9.00 8.57 8.55
N VAL A 127 8.17 7.54 8.59
CA VAL A 127 8.30 6.38 9.49
C VAL A 127 8.69 5.16 8.66
N GLY A 128 9.81 4.52 9.00
CA GLY A 128 10.28 3.32 8.29
C GLY A 128 11.70 3.42 7.76
N ALA A 129 12.51 4.32 8.33
CA ALA A 129 13.95 4.37 8.08
C ALA A 129 14.64 3.13 8.67
N GLU A 130 15.58 2.56 7.95
CA GLU A 130 16.49 1.56 8.50
C GLU A 130 17.46 2.24 9.48
N LYS A 131 17.92 1.50 10.49
CA LYS A 131 18.92 2.00 11.45
C LYS A 131 20.10 2.60 10.68
N ASN A 132 20.47 3.83 11.01
CA ASN A 132 21.56 4.61 10.39
C ASN A 132 21.26 5.25 9.02
N SER A 133 20.07 5.16 8.47
CA SER A 133 19.71 5.83 7.21
C SER A 133 19.06 7.21 7.39
N SER A 134 18.81 7.63 8.63
CA SER A 134 18.17 8.92 8.95
C SER A 134 19.00 10.15 8.51
N ASN A 135 20.33 10.01 8.41
CA ASN A 135 21.24 11.12 8.06
C ASN A 135 21.22 11.51 6.56
N THR A 136 20.52 10.76 5.72
CA THR A 136 20.48 11.03 4.26
C THR A 136 19.38 12.01 3.86
N ILE A 137 18.45 12.34 4.75
CA ILE A 137 17.34 13.25 4.51
C ILE A 137 17.44 14.42 5.47
N ALA A 138 18.26 15.41 5.11
CA ALA A 138 18.36 16.69 5.85
C ALA A 138 17.55 17.75 5.09
N GLN A 139 16.33 18.01 5.52
CA GLN A 139 15.49 19.08 5.01
C GLN A 139 14.70 19.68 6.17
N ASP A 140 14.58 20.99 6.20
CA ASP A 140 13.75 21.68 7.20
C ASP A 140 12.31 21.15 7.12
N ASN A 141 11.68 21.00 8.28
CA ASN A 141 10.31 20.46 8.42
C ASN A 141 10.13 18.97 8.03
N VAL A 142 11.20 18.19 7.83
CA VAL A 142 11.13 16.75 7.60
C VAL A 142 11.72 15.99 8.77
N TYR A 143 10.93 15.12 9.39
CA TYR A 143 11.30 14.32 10.55
C TYR A 143 11.35 12.84 10.16
N VAL A 144 12.48 12.19 10.38
CA VAL A 144 12.68 10.79 10.02
C VAL A 144 12.70 9.92 11.27
N HIS A 145 11.83 8.89 11.28
CA HIS A 145 11.70 7.91 12.34
C HIS A 145 12.09 6.53 11.85
N GLU A 146 12.67 5.72 12.73
CA GLU A 146 12.96 4.32 12.44
C GLU A 146 11.67 3.52 12.18
N VAL A 147 11.83 2.27 11.73
CA VAL A 147 10.72 1.33 11.56
C VAL A 147 10.00 1.13 12.90
N GLU A 148 8.70 1.40 12.92
CA GLU A 148 7.85 1.17 14.08
C GLU A 148 7.11 -0.18 13.93
N ASN A 149 7.38 -1.09 14.86
CA ASN A 149 6.78 -2.42 14.88
C ASN A 149 5.66 -2.57 15.92
N ASN A 150 5.56 -1.62 16.84
CA ASN A 150 4.50 -1.61 17.84
C ASN A 150 3.24 -0.99 17.24
N GLU A 151 2.13 -1.73 17.24
CA GLU A 151 0.86 -1.30 16.65
C GLU A 151 0.35 0.00 17.28
N GLN A 152 0.44 0.15 18.61
CA GLN A 152 -0.07 1.34 19.30
C GLN A 152 0.75 2.59 18.95
N ASN A 153 2.07 2.45 18.87
CA ASN A 153 2.94 3.54 18.45
C ASN A 153 2.71 3.91 16.98
N LEU A 154 2.48 2.91 16.13
CA LEU A 154 2.16 3.16 14.74
C LEU A 154 0.82 3.90 14.59
N ILE A 155 -0.23 3.48 15.30
CA ILE A 155 -1.51 4.20 15.38
C ILE A 155 -1.30 5.65 15.83
N LYS A 156 -0.45 5.86 16.84
CA LYS A 156 -0.14 7.21 17.33
C LYS A 156 0.48 8.08 16.23
N HIS A 157 1.37 7.54 15.39
CA HIS A 157 1.89 8.30 14.25
C HIS A 157 0.77 8.77 13.32
N TYR A 158 -0.20 7.92 12.98
CA TYR A 158 -1.36 8.35 12.18
C TYR A 158 -2.21 9.39 12.92
N ASP A 159 -2.40 9.23 14.23
CA ASP A 159 -3.24 10.13 15.04
C ASP A 159 -2.62 11.52 15.24
N ASP A 160 -1.30 11.62 15.29
CA ASP A 160 -0.58 12.88 15.48
C ASP A 160 -0.44 13.69 14.16
N HIS A 161 -0.84 13.09 13.02
CA HIS A 161 -0.80 13.70 11.68
C HIS A 161 -2.22 13.83 11.10
N ASN A 162 -2.37 14.67 10.10
CA ASN A 162 -3.69 14.95 9.52
C ASN A 162 -3.85 14.48 8.06
N ILE A 163 -2.79 14.34 7.30
CA ILE A 163 -2.84 13.85 5.92
C ILE A 163 -1.75 12.78 5.71
N PHE A 164 -2.14 11.65 5.16
CA PHE A 164 -1.22 10.59 4.76
C PHE A 164 -0.81 10.75 3.30
N VAL A 165 0.46 10.56 2.98
CA VAL A 165 0.96 10.64 1.60
C VAL A 165 1.58 9.31 1.20
N LEU A 166 1.13 8.73 0.08
CA LEU A 166 1.70 7.51 -0.50
C LEU A 166 2.29 7.83 -1.88
N PRO A 167 3.59 8.20 -1.95
CA PRO A 167 4.20 8.69 -3.18
C PRO A 167 4.72 7.59 -4.10
N SER A 168 4.38 6.33 -3.86
CA SER A 168 4.89 5.17 -4.59
C SER A 168 4.71 5.29 -6.11
N TYR A 169 5.65 4.72 -6.85
CA TYR A 169 5.53 4.56 -8.31
C TYR A 169 4.75 3.30 -8.68
N THR A 170 4.74 2.31 -7.81
CA THR A 170 3.99 1.06 -8.00
C THR A 170 3.52 0.51 -6.66
N GLU A 171 2.29 0.02 -6.63
CA GLU A 171 1.68 -0.67 -5.48
C GLU A 171 0.73 -1.77 -5.97
N GLY A 172 0.78 -2.92 -5.33
CA GLY A 172 -0.21 -3.96 -5.54
C GLY A 172 -1.40 -3.81 -4.59
N HIS A 173 -1.13 -3.90 -3.29
CA HIS A 173 -2.12 -3.73 -2.22
C HIS A 173 -1.46 -3.05 -1.02
N PRO A 174 -1.42 -1.70 -0.99
CA PRO A 174 -0.72 -0.95 0.05
C PRO A 174 -1.49 -1.01 1.38
N MET A 175 -0.93 -1.71 2.37
CA MET A 175 -1.52 -1.85 3.71
C MET A 175 -1.61 -0.51 4.43
N VAL A 176 -0.58 0.32 4.30
CA VAL A 176 -0.50 1.67 4.90
C VAL A 176 -1.63 2.60 4.45
N LEU A 177 -2.19 2.37 3.26
CA LEU A 177 -3.38 3.09 2.79
C LEU A 177 -4.61 2.71 3.60
N LEU A 178 -4.78 1.41 3.91
CA LEU A 178 -5.88 0.95 4.76
C LEU A 178 -5.72 1.46 6.20
N GLU A 179 -4.48 1.50 6.71
CA GLU A 179 -4.15 2.05 8.02
C GLU A 179 -4.53 3.54 8.12
N ALA A 180 -4.17 4.35 7.11
CA ALA A 180 -4.55 5.76 7.06
C ALA A 180 -6.07 5.95 7.02
N LEU A 181 -6.78 5.18 6.19
CA LEU A 181 -8.24 5.23 6.10
C LEU A 181 -8.90 4.79 7.40
N ALA A 182 -8.35 3.77 8.08
CA ALA A 182 -8.85 3.29 9.36
C ALA A 182 -8.71 4.36 10.45
N ARG A 183 -7.68 5.22 10.39
CA ARG A 183 -7.51 6.35 11.32
C ARG A 183 -8.15 7.65 10.81
N LEU A 184 -8.99 7.59 9.78
CA LEU A 184 -9.66 8.75 9.18
C LEU A 184 -8.69 9.86 8.75
N ARG A 185 -7.53 9.46 8.21
CA ARG A 185 -6.55 10.37 7.62
C ARG A 185 -6.72 10.38 6.11
N PRO A 186 -7.13 11.49 5.50
CA PRO A 186 -7.17 11.61 4.04
C PRO A 186 -5.80 11.24 3.44
N VAL A 187 -5.86 10.54 2.31
CA VAL A 187 -4.67 9.99 1.65
C VAL A 187 -4.45 10.71 0.33
N VAL A 188 -3.23 11.22 0.12
CA VAL A 188 -2.79 11.73 -1.19
C VAL A 188 -1.91 10.70 -1.84
N ILE A 189 -2.26 10.31 -3.06
CA ILE A 189 -1.48 9.43 -3.93
C ILE A 189 -1.18 10.13 -5.24
N PHE A 190 -0.25 9.59 -6.01
CA PHE A 190 0.01 10.07 -7.37
C PHE A 190 -0.62 9.15 -8.42
N LYS A 191 -0.86 9.67 -9.63
CA LYS A 191 -1.48 8.95 -10.77
C LYS A 191 -0.89 7.58 -11.05
N ASN A 192 0.41 7.38 -10.77
CA ASN A 192 1.09 6.09 -10.96
C ASN A 192 0.38 4.90 -10.29
N ILE A 193 -0.28 5.16 -9.16
CA ILE A 193 -0.98 4.13 -8.36
C ILE A 193 -2.48 4.41 -8.21
N GLU A 194 -3.09 5.17 -9.11
CA GLU A 194 -4.52 5.52 -9.07
C GLU A 194 -5.44 4.29 -8.96
N HIS A 195 -5.03 3.15 -9.53
CA HIS A 195 -5.75 1.89 -9.45
C HIS A 195 -6.01 1.38 -8.01
N VAL A 196 -5.29 1.90 -7.00
CA VAL A 196 -5.51 1.48 -5.59
C VAL A 196 -6.73 2.16 -4.95
N VAL A 197 -7.27 3.22 -5.56
CA VAL A 197 -8.43 3.99 -5.03
C VAL A 197 -9.64 3.09 -4.85
N GLY A 198 -10.04 2.39 -5.90
CA GLY A 198 -11.26 1.58 -5.91
C GLY A 198 -12.48 2.45 -5.58
N ASN A 199 -13.34 1.97 -4.68
CA ASN A 199 -14.53 2.67 -4.22
C ASN A 199 -14.36 3.37 -2.85
N LYS A 200 -13.12 3.51 -2.36
CA LYS A 200 -12.85 4.07 -1.04
C LYS A 200 -12.92 5.58 -1.06
N LYS A 201 -13.51 6.16 -0.01
CA LYS A 201 -13.58 7.60 0.23
C LYS A 201 -12.34 8.08 0.98
N GLY A 202 -11.94 9.33 0.72
CA GLY A 202 -10.79 9.96 1.40
C GLY A 202 -9.45 9.71 0.72
N ILE A 203 -9.43 9.21 -0.53
CA ILE A 203 -8.21 9.08 -1.33
C ILE A 203 -8.26 10.11 -2.46
N PHE A 204 -7.21 10.89 -2.58
CA PHE A 204 -7.06 11.96 -3.55
C PHE A 204 -5.87 11.71 -4.46
N VAL A 205 -6.06 11.90 -5.76
CA VAL A 205 -5.03 11.67 -6.77
C VAL A 205 -4.46 12.99 -7.23
N ALA A 206 -3.15 13.17 -7.12
CA ALA A 206 -2.43 14.34 -7.61
C ALA A 206 -1.51 13.95 -8.78
N ASP A 207 -1.19 14.92 -9.62
CA ASP A 207 -0.05 14.81 -10.52
C ASP A 207 1.25 14.92 -9.73
N ARG A 208 2.32 14.29 -10.23
CA ARG A 208 3.62 14.26 -9.55
C ARG A 208 4.39 15.57 -9.78
N ASN A 209 3.81 16.67 -9.33
CA ASN A 209 4.40 18.01 -9.33
C ASN A 209 3.92 18.82 -8.12
N SER A 210 4.61 19.90 -7.80
CA SER A 210 4.34 20.74 -6.63
C SER A 210 2.95 21.36 -6.66
N ASP A 211 2.54 21.93 -7.80
CA ASP A 211 1.30 22.67 -7.90
C ASP A 211 0.09 21.77 -7.66
N SER A 212 -0.01 20.65 -8.37
CA SER A 212 -1.10 19.68 -8.21
C SER A 212 -1.12 19.09 -6.80
N PHE A 213 0.05 18.77 -6.24
CA PHE A 213 0.15 18.22 -4.89
C PHE A 213 -0.41 19.21 -3.86
N PHE A 214 0.04 20.47 -3.86
CA PHE A 214 -0.42 21.45 -2.87
C PHE A 214 -1.85 21.94 -3.12
N GLN A 215 -2.32 21.98 -4.36
CA GLN A 215 -3.75 22.18 -4.65
C GLN A 215 -4.60 21.08 -4.00
N THR A 216 -4.17 19.82 -4.10
CA THR A 216 -4.85 18.69 -3.46
C THR A 216 -4.82 18.80 -1.94
N ILE A 217 -3.67 19.17 -1.34
CA ILE A 217 -3.55 19.39 0.11
C ILE A 217 -4.49 20.52 0.58
N ASN A 218 -4.56 21.63 -0.14
CA ASN A 218 -5.43 22.74 0.20
C ASN A 218 -6.91 22.35 0.09
N HIS A 219 -7.30 21.63 -0.95
CA HIS A 219 -8.66 21.09 -1.08
C HIS A 219 -9.03 20.20 0.11
N ILE A 220 -8.12 19.30 0.55
CA ILE A 220 -8.33 18.46 1.72
C ILE A 220 -8.47 19.32 2.98
N LYS A 221 -7.63 20.33 3.16
CA LYS A 221 -7.66 21.24 4.31
C LYS A 221 -9.01 21.95 4.42
N GLU A 222 -9.51 22.50 3.33
CA GLU A 222 -10.76 23.26 3.28
C GLU A 222 -11.99 22.38 3.54
N ASN A 223 -11.94 21.10 3.18
CA ASN A 223 -13.05 20.17 3.27
C ASN A 223 -12.85 19.07 4.33
N TYR A 224 -11.90 19.22 5.24
CA TYR A 224 -11.38 18.16 6.10
C TYR A 224 -12.45 17.39 6.87
N ILE A 225 -13.33 18.11 7.56
CA ILE A 225 -14.40 17.51 8.38
C ILE A 225 -15.37 16.71 7.50
N HIS A 226 -15.77 17.27 6.36
CA HIS A 226 -16.66 16.58 5.42
C HIS A 226 -16.00 15.31 4.87
N ILE A 227 -14.73 15.39 4.51
CA ILE A 227 -13.96 14.23 4.02
C ILE A 227 -13.93 13.12 5.09
N GLN A 228 -13.66 13.46 6.37
CA GLN A 228 -13.66 12.47 7.43
C GLN A 228 -15.04 11.83 7.64
N GLN A 229 -16.13 12.59 7.52
CA GLN A 229 -17.48 12.04 7.60
C GLN A 229 -17.75 11.03 6.46
N GLU A 230 -17.30 11.33 5.25
CA GLU A 230 -17.39 10.40 4.12
C GLU A 230 -16.49 9.16 4.34
N MET A 231 -15.29 9.33 4.90
CA MET A 231 -14.39 8.22 5.20
C MET A 231 -14.96 7.23 6.22
N LYS A 232 -15.76 7.67 7.18
CA LYS A 232 -16.48 6.80 8.14
C LYS A 232 -17.42 5.80 7.46
N LYS A 233 -17.82 6.06 6.22
CA LYS A 233 -18.67 5.15 5.42
C LYS A 233 -17.88 4.01 4.75
N ASN A 234 -16.55 4.06 4.77
CA ASN A 234 -15.72 3.00 4.23
C ASN A 234 -15.89 1.69 5.02
N LYS A 235 -16.13 0.60 4.30
CA LYS A 235 -16.02 -0.75 4.84
C LYS A 235 -14.60 -1.25 4.59
N LEU A 236 -13.78 -1.21 5.61
CA LEU A 236 -12.40 -1.68 5.51
C LEU A 236 -12.32 -3.13 5.97
N PRO A 237 -11.63 -4.01 5.22
CA PRO A 237 -11.44 -5.40 5.64
C PRO A 237 -10.59 -5.43 6.92
N THR A 238 -10.99 -6.24 7.89
CA THR A 238 -10.21 -6.47 9.10
C THR A 238 -9.24 -7.64 8.95
N LYS A 239 -8.28 -7.73 9.86
CA LYS A 239 -7.35 -8.86 9.94
C LYS A 239 -8.09 -10.17 10.17
N ASP A 240 -9.09 -10.17 11.05
CA ASP A 240 -9.85 -11.37 11.39
C ASP A 240 -10.71 -11.85 10.22
N GLU A 241 -11.36 -10.92 9.50
CA GLU A 241 -12.09 -11.24 8.27
C GLU A 241 -11.17 -11.82 7.20
N PHE A 242 -9.98 -11.22 7.02
CA PHE A 242 -8.98 -11.75 6.09
C PHE A 242 -8.56 -13.17 6.46
N LEU A 243 -8.18 -13.42 7.73
CA LEU A 243 -7.72 -14.72 8.19
C LEU A 243 -8.81 -15.78 8.09
N LYS A 244 -10.05 -15.44 8.47
CA LYS A 244 -11.21 -16.33 8.34
C LYS A 244 -11.43 -16.75 6.89
N ARG A 245 -11.55 -15.77 5.98
CA ARG A 245 -11.78 -16.05 4.57
C ARG A 245 -10.62 -16.79 3.91
N PHE A 246 -9.39 -16.46 4.27
CA PHE A 246 -8.20 -17.15 3.76
C PHE A 246 -8.16 -18.61 4.22
N SER A 247 -8.50 -18.88 5.49
CA SER A 247 -8.61 -20.24 6.02
C SER A 247 -9.70 -21.04 5.29
N GLU A 248 -10.88 -20.47 5.09
CA GLU A 248 -11.98 -21.10 4.35
C GLU A 248 -11.55 -21.50 2.92
N ILE A 249 -10.82 -20.61 2.23
CA ILE A 249 -10.29 -20.89 0.89
C ILE A 249 -9.30 -22.06 0.92
N ILE A 250 -8.34 -22.05 1.87
CA ILE A 250 -7.35 -23.12 1.98
C ILE A 250 -8.03 -24.46 2.24
N THR A 251 -8.93 -24.52 3.24
CA THR A 251 -9.66 -25.74 3.59
C THR A 251 -10.49 -26.30 2.42
N LYS A 252 -11.03 -25.43 1.56
CA LYS A 252 -11.78 -25.86 0.36
C LYS A 252 -10.86 -26.42 -0.74
N LEU A 253 -9.58 -26.03 -0.75
CA LEU A 253 -8.61 -26.43 -1.79
C LEU A 253 -7.82 -27.67 -1.42
N ASP A 254 -7.80 -28.08 -0.14
CA ASP A 254 -7.26 -29.34 0.35
C ASP A 254 -8.19 -30.51 -0.01
#